data_0a54e3fa8e76c228f05b614cd6a6c8ba
#
_entry.id   0a54e3fa8e76c228f05b614cd6a6c8ba
#
_cell.length_a   1.000
_cell.length_b   1.000
_cell.length_c   1.000
_cell.angle_alpha   90.00
_cell.angle_beta   90.00
_cell.angle_gamma   90.00
#
_symmetry.space_group_name_H-M   'P 1'
#
loop_
_entity.id
_entity.type
_entity.pdbx_description
1 polymer ?
#
loop_
_entity_poly.entity_id
_entity_poly.type
_entity_poly.pdbx_seq_one_letter_code
_entity_poly.pdbx_strand_id
1 'polypeptide(L)' 'MESIVVALLMLVNNEIKEARIQPNLASCLSGRRQANRDVSPNVEYRCIKTKAELETNIDGSVSIKKLILD' A
#
# COMPACT_ATOMS: atom_id res chain seq x y z
N MET A 1 16.01 -0.54 5.07
CA MET A 1 16.24 0.65 4.22
C MET A 1 14.98 1.48 4.18
N GLU A 2 15.09 2.77 4.47
CA GLU A 2 13.93 3.67 4.42
C GLU A 2 13.89 4.39 3.08
N SER A 3 12.69 4.55 2.56
CA SER A 3 12.46 5.23 1.29
C SER A 3 11.06 5.84 1.25
N ILE A 4 10.90 6.89 0.46
CA ILE A 4 9.57 7.45 0.20
C ILE A 4 8.94 6.62 -0.92
N VAL A 5 7.76 6.07 -0.65
CA VAL A 5 7.05 5.20 -1.59
C VAL A 5 5.60 5.61 -1.73
N VAL A 6 5.00 5.25 -2.86
CA VAL A 6 3.55 5.28 -3.04
C VAL A 6 3.04 3.89 -2.67
N ALA A 7 2.10 3.82 -1.74
CA ALA A 7 1.58 2.56 -1.25
C ALA A 7 0.06 2.50 -1.40
N LEU A 8 -0.42 1.32 -1.81
CA LEU A 8 -1.84 1.00 -1.80
C LEU A 8 -2.15 0.27 -0.51
N LEU A 9 -2.98 0.87 0.32
CA LEU A 9 -3.36 0.31 1.62
C LEU A 9 -4.74 -0.35 1.53
N MET A 10 -4.85 -1.53 2.13
CA MET A 10 -6.14 -2.17 2.36
C MET A 10 -6.50 -2.02 3.84
N LEU A 11 -7.59 -1.32 4.10
CA LEU A 11 -8.08 -1.12 5.46
C LEU A 11 -9.36 -1.94 5.68
N VAL A 12 -9.42 -2.61 6.81
CA VAL A 12 -10.61 -3.35 7.23
C VAL A 12 -11.02 -2.80 8.60
N ASN A 13 -12.23 -2.28 8.71
CA ASN A 13 -12.72 -1.62 9.92
C ASN A 13 -11.76 -0.53 10.43
N ASN A 14 -11.24 0.28 9.49
CA ASN A 14 -10.28 1.36 9.75
C ASN A 14 -8.89 0.91 10.20
N GLU A 15 -8.58 -0.38 10.12
CA GLU A 15 -7.25 -0.90 10.40
C GLU A 15 -6.53 -1.28 9.11
N ILE A 16 -5.26 -0.91 9.01
CA ILE A 16 -4.43 -1.30 7.87
C ILE A 16 -4.11 -2.79 7.98
N LYS A 17 -4.60 -3.58 7.02
CA LYS A 17 -4.35 -5.02 6.96
C LYS A 17 -3.29 -5.37 5.93
N GLU A 18 -3.10 -4.54 4.92
CA GLU A 18 -2.15 -4.80 3.85
C GLU A 18 -1.62 -3.48 3.30
N ALA A 19 -0.35 -3.46 2.90
CA ALA A 19 0.26 -2.32 2.23
C ALA A 19 1.13 -2.84 1.09
N ARG A 20 0.91 -2.33 -0.12
CA ARG A 20 1.66 -2.71 -1.32
C ARG A 20 2.33 -1.52 -1.95
N ILE A 21 3.59 -1.68 -2.33
CA ILE A 21 4.33 -0.65 -3.05
C ILE A 21 3.81 -0.54 -4.48
N GLN A 22 3.56 0.68 -4.92
CA GLN A 22 3.16 0.99 -6.29
C GLN A 22 4.26 1.79 -6.98
N PRO A 23 4.45 1.63 -8.30
CA PRO A 23 5.52 2.34 -9.01
C PRO A 23 5.30 3.86 -9.08
N ASN A 24 4.06 4.31 -9.03
CA ASN A 24 3.70 5.72 -9.03
C ASN A 24 2.26 5.91 -8.56
N LEU A 25 1.86 7.17 -8.37
CA LEU A 25 0.53 7.48 -7.88
C LEU A 25 -0.57 7.08 -8.86
N ALA A 26 -0.33 7.23 -10.16
CA ALA A 26 -1.32 6.86 -11.18
C ALA A 26 -1.64 5.36 -11.13
N SER A 27 -0.62 4.51 -11.00
CA SER A 27 -0.80 3.06 -10.85
C SER A 27 -1.55 2.73 -9.56
N CYS A 28 -1.25 3.42 -8.48
CA CYS A 28 -1.93 3.23 -7.21
C CYS A 28 -3.41 3.58 -7.32
N LEU A 29 -3.75 4.72 -7.92
CA LEU A 29 -5.15 5.14 -8.10
C LEU A 29 -5.93 4.18 -9.01
N SER A 30 -5.28 3.67 -10.06
CA SER A 30 -5.89 2.68 -10.95
C SER A 30 -6.19 1.38 -10.19
N GLY A 31 -5.23 0.88 -9.41
CA GLY A 31 -5.42 -0.31 -8.57
C GLY A 31 -6.51 -0.11 -7.53
N ARG A 32 -6.56 1.09 -6.92
CA ARG A 32 -7.62 1.44 -5.95
C ARG A 32 -9.01 1.39 -6.58
N ARG A 33 -9.17 1.93 -7.78
CA ARG A 33 -10.47 1.89 -8.48
C ARG A 33 -10.91 0.46 -8.75
N GLN A 34 -10.01 -0.39 -9.23
CA GLN A 34 -10.33 -1.79 -9.50
C GLN A 34 -10.66 -2.54 -8.22
N ALA A 35 -9.89 -2.32 -7.17
CA ALA A 35 -10.10 -2.98 -5.89
C ALA A 35 -11.42 -2.55 -5.23
N ASN A 36 -11.82 -1.28 -5.36
CA ASN A 36 -13.04 -0.76 -4.75
C ASN A 36 -14.34 -1.18 -5.45
N ARG A 37 -14.27 -1.86 -6.60
CA ARG A 37 -15.47 -2.30 -7.31
C ARG A 37 -16.25 -3.38 -6.56
N ASP A 38 -15.52 -4.30 -5.92
CA ASP A 38 -16.11 -5.52 -5.36
C ASP A 38 -15.81 -5.67 -3.86
N VAL A 39 -15.62 -4.57 -3.15
CA VAL A 39 -15.29 -4.63 -1.73
C VAL A 39 -16.53 -4.59 -0.85
N SER A 40 -16.42 -5.21 0.32
CA SER A 40 -17.43 -5.12 1.37
C SER A 40 -17.46 -3.71 1.97
N PRO A 41 -18.59 -3.27 2.56
CA PRO A 41 -18.69 -1.91 3.10
C PRO A 41 -17.64 -1.55 4.16
N ASN A 42 -17.10 -2.54 4.85
CA ASN A 42 -16.08 -2.33 5.90
C ASN A 42 -14.64 -2.39 5.38
N VAL A 43 -14.45 -2.59 4.07
CA VAL A 43 -13.13 -2.64 3.44
C VAL A 43 -12.92 -1.37 2.61
N GLU A 44 -11.75 -0.75 2.77
CA GLU A 44 -11.40 0.47 2.05
C GLU A 44 -9.99 0.37 1.49
N TYR A 45 -9.78 0.91 0.30
CA TYR A 45 -8.45 1.01 -0.30
C TYR A 45 -8.05 2.48 -0.40
N ARG A 46 -6.83 2.79 0.01
CA ARG A 46 -6.29 4.15 -0.03
C ARG A 46 -4.90 4.17 -0.65
N CYS A 47 -4.61 5.24 -1.37
CA CYS A 47 -3.27 5.51 -1.87
C CYS A 47 -2.63 6.57 -1.00
N ILE A 48 -1.41 6.29 -0.51
CA ILE A 48 -0.62 7.25 0.26
C ILE A 48 0.78 7.34 -0.30
N LYS A 49 1.43 8.48 -0.03
CA LYS A 49 2.85 8.67 -0.31
C LYS A 49 3.51 8.97 1.03
N THR A 50 4.38 8.08 1.47
CA THR A 50 5.02 8.21 2.79
C THR A 50 6.34 7.47 2.82
N LYS A 51 7.10 7.70 3.88
CA LYS A 51 8.29 6.91 4.15
C LYS A 51 7.90 5.51 4.60
N ALA A 52 8.69 4.53 4.19
CA ALA A 52 8.52 3.16 4.62
C ALA A 52 9.88 2.52 4.82
N GLU A 53 9.97 1.62 5.78
CA GLU A 53 11.10 0.73 5.92
C GLU A 53 10.87 -0.47 5.00
N LEU A 54 11.84 -0.75 4.12
CA LEU A 54 11.71 -1.77 3.09
C LEU A 54 12.60 -2.96 3.40
N GLU A 55 12.19 -4.14 2.94
CA GLU A 55 13.02 -5.32 2.97
C GLU A 55 13.03 -5.98 1.60
N THR A 56 14.18 -6.56 1.26
CA THR A 56 14.35 -7.32 0.02
C THR A 56 14.06 -8.79 0.30
N ASN A 57 13.15 -9.36 -0.48
CA ASN A 57 12.79 -10.77 -0.38
C ASN A 57 13.78 -11.66 -1.13
N ILE A 58 13.71 -12.96 -0.88
CA ILE A 58 14.63 -13.95 -1.47
C ILE A 58 14.56 -13.93 -3.00
N ASP A 59 13.38 -13.67 -3.56
CA ASP A 59 13.19 -13.61 -5.02
C ASP A 59 13.61 -12.29 -5.65
N GLY A 60 14.18 -11.37 -4.86
CA GLY A 60 14.62 -10.05 -5.33
C GLY A 60 13.57 -8.98 -5.29
N SER A 61 12.31 -9.29 -4.97
CA SER A 61 11.27 -8.29 -4.83
C SER A 61 11.44 -7.50 -3.53
N VAL A 62 10.83 -6.32 -3.47
CA VAL A 62 10.91 -5.44 -2.30
C VAL A 62 9.51 -5.30 -1.69
N SER A 63 9.44 -5.48 -0.39
CA SER A 63 8.21 -5.35 0.38
C SER A 63 8.33 -4.26 1.44
N ILE A 64 7.20 -3.73 1.86
CA ILE A 64 7.15 -2.80 2.99
C ILE A 64 7.24 -3.61 4.28
N LYS A 65 8.30 -3.38 5.05
CA LYS A 65 8.47 -3.95 6.37
C LYS A 65 7.67 -3.17 7.41
N LYS A 66 7.69 -1.85 7.29
CA LYS A 66 7.02 -0.95 8.23
C LYS A 66 6.72 0.38 7.55
N LEU A 67 5.53 0.91 7.74
CA LEU A 67 5.18 2.25 7.32
C LEU A 67 5.58 3.25 8.41
N ILE A 68 6.18 4.35 7.98
CA ILE A 68 6.54 5.45 8.88
C ILE A 68 5.51 6.55 8.66
N LEU A 69 4.49 6.55 9.50
CA LEU A 69 3.41 7.52 9.43
C LEU A 69 3.63 8.62 10.46
N ASP A 70 3.59 9.84 9.99
CA ASP A 70 3.73 11.02 10.86
C ASP A 70 2.37 11.43 11.43
#